data_15d5a6c5284802c57c048f1b5f3b9564
#
_entry.id   15d5a6c5284802c57c048f1b5f3b9564
#
_cell.length_a   1.000
_cell.length_b   1.000
_cell.length_c   1.000
_cell.angle_alpha   90.00
_cell.angle_beta   90.00
_cell.angle_gamma   90.00
#
_symmetry.space_group_name_H-M   'P 1'
#
loop_
_entity.id
_entity.type
_entity.pdbx_description
1 polymer ?
#
loop_
_entity_poly.entity_id
_entity_poly.type
_entity_poly.pdbx_seq_one_letter_code
_entity_poly.pdbx_strand_id
1 'polypeptide(L)'
;IRVPNHGFLHDYANLYIDARNPMMYFEINNKNINELCVICVDKRILDLENVVITDRNAATELAQFDEPENALRFLDFDSIFAKSWNHPIPYIKNELKAKKCAEVLVLDKIPVNYLIKIKVATQLAKENVEQLQLNVPIEIDKDIFFQ
;
A
#
# COMPACT_ATOMS: atom_id res chain seq x y z
N ILE A 1 -14.58 5.39 -11.13
CA ILE A 1 -14.30 3.94 -11.22
C ILE A 1 -15.18 3.22 -10.21
N ARG A 2 -15.83 2.16 -10.63
CA ARG A 2 -16.65 1.31 -9.77
C ARG A 2 -15.86 0.11 -9.28
N VAL A 3 -16.01 -0.19 -8.01
CA VAL A 3 -15.58 -1.46 -7.43
C VAL A 3 -16.68 -2.49 -7.69
N PRO A 4 -16.41 -3.60 -8.42
CA PRO A 4 -17.44 -4.59 -8.77
C PRO A 4 -18.23 -5.09 -7.55
N ASN A 5 -19.55 -5.11 -7.66
CA ASN A 5 -20.50 -5.48 -6.59
C ASN A 5 -20.48 -4.58 -5.35
N HIS A 6 -19.77 -3.46 -5.41
CA HIS A 6 -19.60 -2.49 -4.33
C HIS A 6 -19.86 -1.05 -4.83
N GLY A 7 -19.42 -0.05 -4.09
CA GLY A 7 -19.58 1.36 -4.44
C GLY A 7 -18.54 1.89 -5.44
N PHE A 8 -18.21 3.15 -5.33
CA PHE A 8 -17.17 3.78 -6.14
C PHE A 8 -15.81 3.73 -5.42
N LEU A 9 -14.72 3.69 -6.18
CA LEU A 9 -13.37 3.61 -5.63
C LEU A 9 -13.05 4.74 -4.64
N HIS A 10 -13.57 5.95 -4.88
CA HIS A 10 -13.36 7.10 -3.99
C HIS A 10 -14.11 7.00 -2.64
N ASP A 11 -15.00 6.03 -2.48
CA ASP A 11 -15.66 5.75 -1.20
C ASP A 11 -14.78 4.89 -0.27
N TYR A 12 -13.60 4.49 -0.72
CA TYR A 12 -12.68 3.60 -0.01
C TYR A 12 -11.40 4.31 0.42
N ALA A 13 -10.90 3.93 1.59
CA ALA A 13 -9.51 4.17 1.98
C ALA A 13 -8.65 3.09 1.33
N ASN A 14 -7.67 3.49 0.53
CA ASN A 14 -6.80 2.60 -0.22
C ASN A 14 -5.49 2.35 0.54
N LEU A 15 -5.15 1.08 0.73
CA LEU A 15 -3.91 0.64 1.35
C LEU A 15 -3.11 -0.20 0.35
N TYR A 16 -1.80 -0.02 0.29
CA TYR A 16 -0.92 -0.96 -0.41
C TYR A 16 -0.61 -2.16 0.48
N ILE A 17 -0.49 -3.34 -0.12
CA ILE A 17 -0.07 -4.56 0.59
C ILE A 17 1.43 -4.45 0.93
N ASP A 18 2.25 -3.93 0.01
CA ASP A 18 3.66 -3.65 0.24
C ASP A 18 3.98 -2.17 0.06
N ALA A 19 4.63 -1.57 1.04
CA ALA A 19 5.04 -0.17 0.99
C ALA A 19 6.19 0.09 0.01
N ARG A 20 7.08 -0.91 -0.21
CA ARG A 20 8.17 -0.82 -1.19
C ARG A 20 7.64 -1.13 -2.59
N ASN A 21 6.99 -0.17 -3.20
CA ASN A 21 6.25 -0.32 -4.45
C ASN A 21 6.56 0.82 -5.45
N PRO A 22 6.07 0.72 -6.69
CA PRO A 22 6.27 1.75 -7.70
C PRO A 22 5.77 3.15 -7.32
N MET A 23 4.72 3.27 -6.51
CA MET A 23 4.24 4.57 -6.06
C MET A 23 5.22 5.21 -5.08
N MET A 24 5.74 4.44 -4.12
CA MET A 24 6.78 4.94 -3.21
C MET A 24 8.02 5.38 -4.00
N TYR A 25 8.44 4.61 -5.01
CA TYR A 25 9.55 4.98 -5.87
C TYR A 25 9.31 6.30 -6.61
N PHE A 26 8.09 6.51 -7.07
CA PHE A 26 7.70 7.79 -7.68
C PHE A 26 7.75 8.94 -6.66
N GLU A 27 7.19 8.74 -5.48
CA GLU A 27 7.10 9.78 -4.45
C GLU A 27 8.48 10.24 -3.96
N ILE A 28 9.43 9.33 -3.72
CA ILE A 28 10.79 9.69 -3.27
C ILE A 28 11.59 10.46 -4.32
N ASN A 29 11.26 10.31 -5.61
CA ASN A 29 11.89 11.05 -6.69
C ASN A 29 11.25 12.42 -6.95
N ASN A 30 10.07 12.69 -6.41
CA ASN A 30 9.32 13.92 -6.66
C ASN A 30 9.06 14.76 -5.40
N LYS A 31 9.30 14.21 -4.21
CA LYS A 31 9.07 14.88 -2.93
C LYS A 31 10.30 14.80 -2.05
N ASN A 32 10.34 15.65 -1.04
CA ASN A 32 11.35 15.58 0.02
C ASN A 32 11.11 14.34 0.88
N ILE A 33 12.10 13.46 0.96
CA ILE A 33 12.02 12.21 1.75
C ILE A 33 11.71 12.45 3.24
N ASN A 34 12.06 13.62 3.77
CA ASN A 34 11.76 13.99 5.15
C ASN A 34 10.28 14.36 5.38
N GLU A 35 9.50 14.49 4.31
CA GLU A 35 8.07 14.79 4.35
C GLU A 35 7.21 13.56 4.06
N LEU A 36 7.84 12.40 3.86
CA LEU A 36 7.16 11.14 3.57
C LEU A 36 7.14 10.24 4.80
N CYS A 37 6.00 9.60 5.01
CA CYS A 37 5.87 8.53 5.99
C CYS A 37 4.97 7.41 5.45
N VAL A 38 5.10 6.24 6.04
CA VAL A 38 4.21 5.10 5.79
C VAL A 38 3.44 4.80 7.07
N ILE A 39 2.12 4.84 6.99
CA ILE A 39 1.24 4.44 8.08
C ILE A 39 0.98 2.95 7.96
N CYS A 40 1.39 2.17 8.96
CA CYS A 40 1.19 0.74 8.98
C CYS A 40 -0.14 0.41 9.68
N VAL A 41 -0.95 -0.37 8.99
CA VAL A 41 -2.27 -0.79 9.45
C VAL A 41 -2.24 -2.27 9.85
N ASP A 42 -2.89 -2.59 10.96
CA ASP A 42 -3.01 -3.97 11.45
C ASP A 42 -3.73 -4.85 10.44
N LYS A 43 -3.19 -6.04 10.18
CA LYS A 43 -3.79 -7.03 9.28
C LYS A 43 -5.22 -7.43 9.65
N ARG A 44 -5.64 -7.24 10.91
CA ARG A 44 -7.02 -7.47 11.35
C ARG A 44 -8.03 -6.59 10.62
N ILE A 45 -7.58 -5.54 9.91
CA ILE A 45 -8.44 -4.75 9.02
C ILE A 45 -9.14 -5.63 7.97
N LEU A 46 -8.53 -6.76 7.59
CA LEU A 46 -9.09 -7.72 6.63
C LEU A 46 -10.34 -8.44 7.14
N ASP A 47 -10.58 -8.43 8.44
CA ASP A 47 -11.75 -9.06 9.07
C ASP A 47 -12.96 -8.12 9.11
N LEU A 48 -12.79 -6.86 8.73
CA LEU A 48 -13.92 -5.92 8.64
C LEU A 48 -14.82 -6.24 7.45
N GLU A 49 -16.10 -5.94 7.62
CA GLU A 49 -17.06 -6.01 6.51
C GLU A 49 -16.70 -5.04 5.40
N ASN A 50 -17.04 -5.40 4.16
CA ASN A 50 -16.85 -4.56 2.98
C ASN A 50 -15.39 -4.19 2.68
N VAL A 51 -14.43 -5.05 3.04
CA VAL A 51 -13.06 -4.96 2.60
C VAL A 51 -12.92 -5.68 1.26
N VAL A 52 -12.27 -5.03 0.30
CA VAL A 52 -12.03 -5.57 -1.03
C VAL A 52 -10.53 -5.54 -1.30
N ILE A 53 -10.02 -6.59 -1.93
CA ILE A 53 -8.61 -6.68 -2.34
C ILE A 53 -8.52 -6.63 -3.85
N THR A 54 -7.48 -5.96 -4.35
CA THR A 54 -7.16 -5.92 -5.78
C THR A 54 -5.80 -6.55 -6.04
N ASP A 55 -5.64 -7.14 -7.23
CA ASP A 55 -4.38 -7.76 -7.66
C ASP A 55 -3.34 -6.73 -8.16
N ARG A 56 -3.77 -5.49 -8.37
CA ARG A 56 -2.97 -4.37 -8.87
C ARG A 56 -3.64 -3.05 -8.49
N ASN A 57 -3.10 -1.93 -8.95
CA ASN A 57 -3.74 -0.63 -8.70
C ASN A 57 -5.22 -0.65 -9.10
N ALA A 58 -6.10 -0.35 -8.16
CA ALA A 58 -7.55 -0.41 -8.34
C ALA A 58 -8.08 0.53 -9.43
N ALA A 59 -7.32 1.56 -9.80
CA ALA A 59 -7.70 2.50 -10.86
C ALA A 59 -7.42 1.97 -12.27
N THR A 60 -6.84 0.77 -12.43
CA THR A 60 -6.58 0.19 -13.76
C THR A 60 -7.74 -0.66 -14.25
N GLU A 61 -7.98 -0.66 -15.57
CA GLU A 61 -9.07 -1.42 -16.18
C GLU A 61 -8.93 -2.94 -16.01
N LEU A 62 -7.71 -3.43 -15.85
CA LEU A 62 -7.41 -4.85 -15.71
C LEU A 62 -7.43 -5.34 -14.27
N ALA A 63 -7.72 -4.48 -13.30
CA ALA A 63 -7.74 -4.85 -11.90
C ALA A 63 -8.84 -5.88 -11.61
N GLN A 64 -8.46 -6.94 -10.90
CA GLN A 64 -9.38 -7.92 -10.34
C GLN A 64 -9.70 -7.53 -8.90
N PHE A 65 -10.95 -7.68 -8.51
CA PHE A 65 -11.46 -7.33 -7.20
C PHE A 65 -12.17 -8.52 -6.57
N ASP A 66 -11.89 -8.81 -5.32
CA ASP A 66 -12.65 -9.81 -4.57
C ASP A 66 -12.52 -9.54 -3.06
N GLU A 67 -13.35 -10.23 -2.29
CA GLU A 67 -13.26 -10.27 -0.83
C GLU A 67 -11.95 -10.95 -0.39
N PRO A 68 -11.44 -10.66 0.82
CA PRO A 68 -10.15 -11.18 1.28
C PRO A 68 -10.00 -12.70 1.17
N GLU A 69 -11.04 -13.47 1.50
CA GLU A 69 -11.01 -14.94 1.44
C GLU A 69 -10.77 -15.48 0.02
N ASN A 70 -11.34 -14.81 -0.98
CA ASN A 70 -11.25 -15.22 -2.38
C ASN A 70 -10.02 -14.64 -3.08
N ALA A 71 -9.53 -13.48 -2.62
CA ALA A 71 -8.42 -12.77 -3.24
C ALA A 71 -7.11 -13.58 -3.26
N LEU A 72 -6.92 -14.50 -2.33
CA LEU A 72 -5.77 -15.41 -2.30
C LEU A 72 -5.58 -16.19 -3.60
N ARG A 73 -6.63 -16.35 -4.40
CA ARG A 73 -6.59 -17.08 -5.68
C ARG A 73 -5.86 -16.32 -6.78
N PHE A 74 -5.83 -14.99 -6.73
CA PHE A 74 -5.21 -14.16 -7.76
C PHE A 74 -4.02 -13.33 -7.26
N LEU A 75 -3.76 -13.26 -5.96
CA LEU A 75 -2.62 -12.55 -5.43
C LEU A 75 -1.31 -13.33 -5.66
N ASP A 76 -0.35 -12.65 -6.25
CA ASP A 76 1.00 -13.15 -6.46
C ASP A 76 1.92 -12.53 -5.39
N PHE A 77 1.99 -13.17 -4.22
CA PHE A 77 2.77 -12.68 -3.10
C PHE A 77 4.28 -12.58 -3.39
N ASP A 78 4.82 -13.49 -4.21
CA ASP A 78 6.23 -13.42 -4.59
C ASP A 78 6.54 -12.14 -5.36
N SER A 79 5.65 -11.75 -6.28
CA SER A 79 5.78 -10.49 -7.01
C SER A 79 5.49 -9.27 -6.13
N ILE A 80 4.47 -9.33 -5.26
CA ILE A 80 4.09 -8.23 -4.36
C ILE A 80 5.26 -7.88 -3.42
N PHE A 81 5.89 -8.89 -2.79
CA PHE A 81 6.98 -8.68 -1.84
C PHE A 81 8.38 -8.73 -2.45
N ALA A 82 8.51 -8.87 -3.78
CA ALA A 82 9.80 -8.79 -4.44
C ALA A 82 10.46 -7.41 -4.21
N LYS A 83 11.77 -7.39 -4.01
CA LYS A 83 12.53 -6.13 -3.82
C LYS A 83 12.59 -5.26 -5.07
N SER A 84 12.37 -5.84 -6.24
CA SER A 84 12.43 -5.17 -7.54
C SER A 84 11.40 -5.76 -8.50
N TRP A 85 10.91 -4.94 -9.41
CA TRP A 85 10.08 -5.37 -10.54
C TRP A 85 10.85 -5.33 -11.85
N ASN A 86 12.18 -5.27 -11.80
CA ASN A 86 13.00 -5.16 -13.00
C ASN A 86 13.05 -6.49 -13.76
N HIS A 87 12.90 -6.44 -15.07
CA HIS A 87 12.97 -7.60 -15.95
C HIS A 87 13.41 -7.17 -17.36
N PRO A 88 14.23 -7.98 -18.08
CA PRO A 88 14.67 -7.68 -19.44
C PRO A 88 13.53 -7.54 -20.45
N ILE A 89 12.48 -8.34 -20.27
CA ILE A 89 11.29 -8.33 -21.15
C ILE A 89 10.32 -7.27 -20.67
N PRO A 90 10.02 -6.21 -21.46
CA PRO A 90 9.17 -5.10 -21.04
C PRO A 90 7.76 -5.50 -20.58
N TYR A 91 7.15 -6.44 -21.25
CA TYR A 91 5.83 -6.94 -20.86
C TYR A 91 5.84 -7.55 -19.46
N ILE A 92 6.82 -8.41 -19.16
CA ILE A 92 6.95 -9.06 -17.84
C ILE A 92 7.25 -7.98 -16.78
N LYS A 93 8.14 -7.03 -17.07
CA LYS A 93 8.44 -5.92 -16.17
C LYS A 93 7.18 -5.13 -15.81
N ASN A 94 6.32 -4.83 -16.79
CA ASN A 94 5.09 -4.09 -16.57
C ASN A 94 4.09 -4.89 -15.71
N GLU A 95 3.98 -6.19 -15.91
CA GLU A 95 3.14 -7.07 -15.08
C GLU A 95 3.65 -7.15 -13.64
N LEU A 96 4.96 -7.32 -13.43
CA LEU A 96 5.56 -7.32 -12.09
C LEU A 96 5.33 -5.98 -11.38
N LYS A 97 5.51 -4.88 -12.10
CA LYS A 97 5.24 -3.53 -11.59
C LYS A 97 3.78 -3.36 -11.19
N ALA A 98 2.85 -3.85 -12.00
CA ALA A 98 1.42 -3.78 -11.71
C ALA A 98 1.05 -4.56 -10.46
N LYS A 99 1.53 -5.80 -10.32
CA LYS A 99 1.27 -6.66 -9.15
C LYS A 99 1.78 -6.07 -7.84
N LYS A 100 2.91 -5.36 -7.86
CA LYS A 100 3.42 -4.67 -6.67
C LYS A 100 2.50 -3.55 -6.17
N CYS A 101 1.56 -3.12 -6.97
CA CYS A 101 0.56 -2.12 -6.61
C CYS A 101 -0.77 -2.74 -6.15
N ALA A 102 -0.79 -4.01 -5.75
CA ALA A 102 -1.95 -4.64 -5.15
C ALA A 102 -2.42 -3.88 -3.89
N GLU A 103 -3.73 -3.71 -3.76
CA GLU A 103 -4.33 -2.85 -2.74
C GLU A 103 -5.34 -3.59 -1.87
N VAL A 104 -5.51 -3.10 -0.65
CA VAL A 104 -6.62 -3.40 0.23
C VAL A 104 -7.49 -2.15 0.31
N LEU A 105 -8.74 -2.28 -0.06
CA LEU A 105 -9.73 -1.21 -0.06
C LEU A 105 -10.65 -1.35 1.15
N VAL A 106 -10.67 -0.36 2.02
CA VAL A 106 -11.51 -0.32 3.22
C VAL A 106 -12.58 0.73 3.02
N LEU A 107 -13.85 0.32 3.10
CA LEU A 107 -14.98 1.24 2.87
C LEU A 107 -14.97 2.38 3.89
N ASP A 108 -15.18 3.60 3.41
CA ASP A 108 -15.27 4.85 4.15
C ASP A 108 -13.93 5.27 4.78
N LYS A 109 -13.50 4.61 5.84
CA LYS A 109 -12.30 5.00 6.60
C LYS A 109 -11.67 3.83 7.34
N ILE A 110 -10.41 4.02 7.74
CA ILE A 110 -9.71 3.10 8.62
C ILE A 110 -9.82 3.61 10.05
N PRO A 111 -10.45 2.84 10.96
CA PRO A 111 -10.49 3.23 12.37
C PRO A 111 -9.08 3.38 12.97
N VAL A 112 -8.88 4.40 13.78
CA VAL A 112 -7.56 4.77 14.33
C VAL A 112 -6.92 3.65 15.17
N ASN A 113 -7.72 2.79 15.79
CA ASN A 113 -7.22 1.64 16.57
C ASN A 113 -6.55 0.54 15.72
N TYR A 114 -6.66 0.60 14.40
CA TYR A 114 -5.94 -0.28 13.47
C TYR A 114 -4.57 0.29 13.05
N LEU A 115 -4.25 1.52 13.40
CA LEU A 115 -2.94 2.11 13.13
C LEU A 115 -1.94 1.59 14.17
N ILE A 116 -0.92 0.85 13.73
CA ILE A 116 0.01 0.15 14.64
C ILE A 116 1.38 0.79 14.74
N LYS A 117 1.85 1.46 13.69
CA LYS A 117 3.12 2.21 13.67
C LYS A 117 3.20 3.14 12.46
N ILE A 118 4.18 4.02 12.49
CA ILE A 118 4.56 4.86 11.35
C ILE A 118 6.01 4.56 11.02
N LYS A 119 6.31 4.38 9.73
CA LYS A 119 7.67 4.21 9.22
C LYS A 119 8.11 5.45 8.46
N VAL A 120 9.37 5.82 8.65
CA VAL A 120 10.02 6.97 8.01
C VAL A 120 11.42 6.59 7.52
N ALA A 121 11.98 7.37 6.61
CA ALA A 121 13.29 7.07 6.02
C ALA A 121 14.46 7.62 6.85
N THR A 122 14.27 8.74 7.57
CA THR A 122 15.35 9.51 8.18
C THR A 122 15.04 9.88 9.63
N GLN A 123 16.10 10.25 10.38
CA GLN A 123 15.93 10.77 11.73
C GLN A 123 15.14 12.09 11.74
N LEU A 124 15.37 12.98 10.77
CA LEU A 124 14.61 14.23 10.65
C LEU A 124 13.12 13.98 10.39
N ALA A 125 12.78 13.05 9.50
CA ALA A 125 11.40 12.66 9.28
C ALA A 125 10.76 12.10 10.56
N LYS A 126 11.50 11.29 11.34
CA LYS A 126 11.05 10.78 12.63
C LYS A 126 10.72 11.91 13.60
N GLU A 127 11.62 12.88 13.76
CA GLU A 127 11.42 14.03 14.64
C GLU A 127 10.20 14.86 14.21
N ASN A 128 10.01 15.05 12.90
CA ASN A 128 8.85 15.76 12.36
C ASN A 128 7.52 15.06 12.70
N VAL A 129 7.48 13.72 12.61
CA VAL A 129 6.28 12.95 12.97
C VAL A 129 6.06 12.93 14.48
N GLU A 130 7.12 12.83 15.30
CA GLU A 130 7.04 12.88 16.76
C GLU A 130 6.39 14.17 17.27
N GLN A 131 6.62 15.30 16.60
CA GLN A 131 5.99 16.58 16.95
C GLN A 131 4.46 16.57 16.83
N LEU A 132 3.90 15.66 16.04
CA LEU A 132 2.45 15.50 15.89
C LEU A 132 1.79 14.82 17.11
N GLN A 133 2.59 14.28 18.02
CA GLN A 133 2.13 13.62 19.25
C GLN A 133 1.10 12.50 18.98
N LEU A 134 1.31 11.75 17.92
CA LEU A 134 0.51 10.57 17.59
C LEU A 134 0.88 9.42 18.55
N ASN A 135 -0.12 8.72 19.03
CA ASN A 135 0.06 7.68 20.06
C ASN A 135 0.45 6.32 19.44
N VAL A 136 1.39 6.33 18.49
CA VAL A 136 1.88 5.14 17.77
C VAL A 136 3.41 5.19 17.69
N PRO A 137 4.10 4.02 17.71
CA PRO A 137 5.55 3.94 17.53
C PRO A 137 5.97 4.46 16.15
N ILE A 138 7.13 5.12 16.11
CA ILE A 138 7.74 5.61 14.86
C ILE A 138 9.07 4.89 14.66
N GLU A 139 9.21 4.23 13.53
CA GLU A 139 10.36 3.39 13.18
C GLU A 139 11.06 3.94 11.93
N ILE A 140 12.40 3.97 11.95
CA ILE A 140 13.18 4.27 10.74
C ILE A 140 13.36 2.95 9.97
N ASP A 141 12.87 2.93 8.73
CA ASP A 141 12.99 1.78 7.83
C ASP A 141 13.38 2.28 6.43
N LYS A 142 14.67 2.33 6.17
CA LYS A 142 15.20 2.85 4.91
C LYS A 142 14.84 1.99 3.70
N ASP A 143 14.69 0.69 3.88
CA ASP A 143 14.48 -0.26 2.77
C ASP A 143 13.18 0.03 2.02
N ILE A 144 12.09 0.33 2.71
CA ILE A 144 10.81 0.63 2.06
C ILE A 144 10.83 1.95 1.27
N PHE A 145 11.76 2.85 1.58
CA PHE A 145 11.98 4.12 0.88
C PHE A 145 13.12 4.05 -0.15
N PHE A 146 13.60 2.87 -0.50
CA PHE A 146 14.68 2.67 -1.48
C PHE A 146 16.01 3.36 -1.12
N GLN A 147 16.31 3.48 0.17
CA GLN A 147 17.54 4.10 0.70
C GLN A 147 18.57 3.08 1.17
#